data_d15175e1ccca76c64452079f2fea74ac
#
_entry.id   d15175e1ccca76c64452079f2fea74ac
#
_cell.length_a   1.000
_cell.length_b   1.000
_cell.length_c   1.000
_cell.angle_alpha   90.00
_cell.angle_beta   90.00
_cell.angle_gamma   90.00
#
_symmetry.space_group_name_H-M   'P 1'
#
loop_
_entity.id
_entity.type
_entity.pdbx_description
1 polymer ?
#
loop_
_entity_poly.entity_id
_entity_poly.type
_entity_poly.pdbx_seq_one_letter_code
_entity_poly.pdbx_strand_id
1 'polypeptide(L)' 'MDIAWNDAQLFLAIAEGRSVSAAARKLRVAQPTVSRKLSELEARLGEPLFVRGAAGTVPTPFGERLLE' A
#
# COMPACT_ATOMS: atom_id res chain seq x y z
N MET A 1 10.14 -2.25 13.38
CA MET A 1 9.30 -2.65 12.27
C MET A 1 10.14 -2.74 11.00
N ASP A 2 10.04 -3.84 10.28
CA ASP A 2 10.93 -4.13 9.16
C ASP A 2 10.34 -3.64 7.83
N ILE A 3 10.55 -2.35 7.55
CA ILE A 3 10.07 -1.74 6.31
C ILE A 3 11.26 -1.24 5.50
N ALA A 4 11.45 -1.83 4.32
CA ALA A 4 12.48 -1.42 3.40
C ALA A 4 12.06 -0.13 2.69
N TRP A 5 13.03 0.58 2.11
CA TRP A 5 12.75 1.81 1.36
C TRP A 5 11.70 1.61 0.27
N ASN A 6 11.79 0.49 -0.46
CA ASN A 6 10.83 0.17 -1.51
C ASN A 6 9.41 0.00 -0.96
N ASP A 7 9.30 -0.58 0.23
CA ASP A 7 8.00 -0.77 0.88
C ASP A 7 7.39 0.57 1.26
N ALA A 8 8.21 1.50 1.74
CA ALA A 8 7.74 2.84 2.08
C ALA A 8 7.23 3.57 0.85
N GLN A 9 7.94 3.48 -0.27
CA GLN A 9 7.50 4.10 -1.52
C GLN A 9 6.19 3.50 -2.01
N LEU A 10 6.05 2.19 -1.94
CA LEU A 10 4.83 1.50 -2.32
C LEU A 10 3.65 1.95 -1.46
N PHE A 11 3.85 1.97 -0.15
CA PHE A 11 2.83 2.35 0.82
C PHE A 11 2.35 3.79 0.57
N LEU A 12 3.30 4.72 0.42
CA LEU A 12 2.96 6.12 0.18
C LEU A 12 2.25 6.33 -1.15
N ALA A 13 2.67 5.61 -2.19
CA ALA A 13 2.04 5.72 -3.51
C ALA A 13 0.58 5.29 -3.46
N ILE A 14 0.28 4.20 -2.75
CA ILE A 14 -1.10 3.72 -2.61
C ILE A 14 -1.92 4.69 -1.76
N ALA A 15 -1.35 5.19 -0.68
CA ALA A 15 -2.04 6.13 0.21
C ALA A 15 -2.38 7.43 -0.52
N GLU A 16 -1.44 7.97 -1.27
CA GLU A 16 -1.64 9.22 -1.99
C GLU A 16 -2.61 9.08 -3.14
N GLY A 17 -2.50 7.98 -3.89
CA GLY A 17 -3.34 7.75 -5.06
C GLY A 17 -4.71 7.18 -4.72
N ARG A 18 -4.89 6.69 -3.53
CA ARG A 18 -6.12 6.03 -3.06
C ARG A 18 -6.54 4.86 -3.96
N SER A 19 -5.58 4.27 -4.66
CA SER A 19 -5.85 3.08 -5.46
C SER A 19 -4.56 2.38 -5.82
N VAL A 20 -4.66 1.07 -6.01
CA VAL A 20 -3.55 0.25 -6.47
C VAL A 20 -3.20 0.61 -7.91
N SER A 21 -4.21 0.92 -8.75
CA SER A 21 -3.99 1.34 -10.12
C SER A 21 -3.18 2.63 -10.22
N ALA A 22 -3.54 3.63 -9.41
CA ALA A 22 -2.81 4.90 -9.41
C ALA A 22 -1.38 4.71 -8.94
N ALA A 23 -1.17 3.88 -7.92
CA ALA A 23 0.17 3.57 -7.43
C ALA A 23 1.01 2.89 -8.51
N ALA A 24 0.41 1.95 -9.24
CA ALA A 24 1.10 1.24 -10.32
C ALA A 24 1.57 2.22 -11.40
N ARG A 25 0.72 3.16 -11.78
CA ARG A 25 1.09 4.19 -12.76
C ARG A 25 2.22 5.08 -12.24
N LYS A 26 2.13 5.50 -10.98
CA LYS A 26 3.15 6.37 -10.39
C LYS A 26 4.50 5.67 -10.30
N LEU A 27 4.50 4.40 -9.93
CA LEU A 27 5.73 3.63 -9.76
C LEU A 27 6.21 2.99 -11.07
N ARG A 28 5.42 3.09 -12.14
CA ARG A 28 5.73 2.54 -13.45
C ARG A 28 5.92 1.03 -13.43
N VAL A 29 5.02 0.36 -12.73
CA VAL A 29 5.00 -1.11 -12.67
C VAL A 29 3.58 -1.60 -12.96
N ALA A 30 3.44 -2.90 -13.22
CA ALA A 30 2.13 -3.49 -13.48
C ALA A 30 1.32 -3.53 -12.19
N GLN A 31 -0.01 -3.35 -12.32
CA GLN A 31 -0.90 -3.37 -11.17
C GLN A 31 -0.81 -4.68 -10.35
N PRO A 32 -0.76 -5.88 -10.98
CA PRO A 32 -0.59 -7.11 -10.20
C PRO A 32 0.68 -7.12 -9.35
N THR A 33 1.74 -6.46 -9.83
CA THR A 33 2.99 -6.34 -9.08
C THR A 33 2.78 -5.54 -7.80
N VAL A 34 2.03 -4.43 -7.90
CA VAL A 34 1.72 -3.60 -6.72
C VAL A 34 0.88 -4.40 -5.72
N SER A 35 -0.15 -5.09 -6.21
CA SER A 35 -1.01 -5.90 -5.36
C SER A 35 -0.24 -6.98 -4.62
N ARG A 36 0.64 -7.68 -5.32
CA ARG A 36 1.45 -8.74 -4.73
C ARG A 36 2.40 -8.19 -3.67
N LYS A 37 3.09 -7.10 -3.98
CA LYS A 37 4.03 -6.49 -3.03
C LYS A 37 3.32 -5.97 -1.80
N LEU A 38 2.12 -5.40 -1.97
CA LEU A 38 1.33 -4.96 -0.83
C LEU A 38 0.95 -6.15 0.06
N SER A 39 0.48 -7.24 -0.54
CA SER A 39 0.12 -8.44 0.23
C SER A 39 1.31 -9.00 0.99
N GLU A 40 2.48 -9.01 0.35
CA GLU A 40 3.71 -9.49 1.00
C GLU A 40 4.10 -8.60 2.17
N LEU A 41 3.98 -7.29 2.00
CA LEU A 41 4.28 -6.35 3.07
C LEU A 41 3.32 -6.52 4.24
N GLU A 42 2.03 -6.62 3.97
CA GLU A 42 1.04 -6.83 5.01
C GLU A 42 1.26 -8.13 5.75
N ALA A 43 1.67 -9.19 5.04
CA ALA A 43 1.98 -10.47 5.68
C ALA A 43 3.17 -10.37 6.63
N ARG A 44 4.20 -9.62 6.23
CA ARG A 44 5.38 -9.41 7.09
C ARG A 44 5.04 -8.61 8.34
N LEU A 45 4.14 -7.62 8.20
CA LEU A 45 3.75 -6.77 9.33
C LEU A 45 2.68 -7.41 10.20
N GLY A 46 1.99 -8.43 9.69
CA GLY A 46 0.97 -9.15 10.43
C GLY A 46 -0.40 -8.48 10.47
N GLU A 47 -0.58 -7.36 9.77
CA GLU A 47 -1.87 -6.66 9.72
C GLU A 47 -2.07 -6.00 8.36
N PRO A 48 -3.33 -5.85 7.92
CA PRO A 48 -3.62 -5.11 6.70
C PRO A 48 -3.30 -3.62 6.84
N LEU A 49 -2.77 -3.03 5.78
CA LEU A 49 -2.47 -1.60 5.74
C LEU A 49 -3.59 -0.80 5.09
N PHE A 50 -4.36 -1.45 4.21
CA PHE A 50 -5.43 -0.79 3.45
C PHE A 50 -6.67 -1.67 3.37
N VAL A 51 -7.81 -1.00 3.21
CA VAL A 51 -9.09 -1.63 2.93
C VAL A 51 -9.61 -1.06 1.61
N ARG A 52 -10.08 -1.92 0.72
CA ARG A 52 -10.68 -1.49 -0.54
C ARG A 52 -12.18 -1.36 -0.35
N GLY A 53 -12.73 -0.22 -0.77
CA GLY A 53 -14.15 0.03 -0.63
C GLY A 53 -14.67 0.89 -1.77
N ALA A 54 -15.94 1.30 -1.68
CA ALA A 54 -16.58 2.11 -2.70
C ALA A 54 -15.88 3.45 -2.90
N ALA A 55 -15.29 3.99 -1.85
CA ALA A 55 -14.56 5.25 -1.92
C ALA A 55 -13.10 5.08 -2.34
N GLY A 56 -12.70 3.87 -2.72
CA GLY A 56 -11.33 3.58 -3.12
C GLY A 56 -10.58 2.82 -2.03
N THR A 57 -9.26 2.83 -2.12
CA THR A 57 -8.39 2.16 -1.16
C THR A 57 -8.04 3.14 -0.05
N VAL A 58 -8.40 2.83 1.17
CA VAL A 58 -8.17 3.70 2.32
C VAL A 58 -7.34 2.99 3.38
N PRO A 59 -6.49 3.72 4.13
CA PRO A 59 -5.67 3.09 5.17
C PRO A 59 -6.54 2.53 6.30
N THR A 60 -6.10 1.39 6.83
CA THR A 60 -6.65 0.88 8.10
C THR A 60 -6.11 1.75 9.24
N PRO A 61 -6.64 1.61 10.47
CA PRO A 61 -6.04 2.32 11.62
C PRO A 61 -4.55 2.04 11.78
N PHE A 62 -4.13 0.79 11.51
CA PHE A 62 -2.72 0.43 11.52
C PHE A 62 -1.95 1.19 10.43
N GLY A 63 -2.50 1.25 9.22
CA GLY A 63 -1.89 2.00 8.12
C GLY A 63 -1.78 3.49 8.43
N GLU A 64 -2.81 4.05 9.06
CA GLU A 64 -2.78 5.46 9.44
C GLU A 64 -1.67 5.76 10.45
N ARG A 65 -1.43 4.87 11.39
CA ARG A 65 -0.34 5.04 12.35
C ARG A 65 1.02 5.06 11.67
N LEU A 66 1.18 4.27 10.60
CA LEU A 66 2.44 4.26 9.86
C LEU A 66 2.64 5.53 9.03
N LEU A 67 1.55 6.23 8.69
CA LEU A 67 1.62 7.48 7.94
C LEU A 67 2.00 8.68 8.81
N GLU A 68 1.91 8.54 10.10
CA GLU A 68 2.22 9.63 11.03
C GLU A 68 3.71 9.99 11.09
#